data_c0b066c8e37bfb0763ea00ad308059ca
#
_entry.id   c0b066c8e37bfb0763ea00ad308059ca
#
_cell.length_a   1.000
_cell.length_b   1.000
_cell.length_c   1.000
_cell.angle_alpha   90.00
_cell.angle_beta   90.00
_cell.angle_gamma   90.00
#
_symmetry.space_group_name_H-M   'P 1'
#
loop_
_entity.id
_entity.type
_entity.pdbx_description
1 polymer ?
#
loop_
_entity_poly.entity_id
_entity_poly.type
_entity_poly.pdbx_seq_one_letter_code
_entity_poly.pdbx_strand_id
1 'polypeptide(L)'
;LEDIRFIFATHFHIDHIGGIGTLLNKCSSETRVLFDLHAKGYIEGQENLAPMKNWLSGLVPTIRENYTRIGNLSHIAFESLAGVPLPVFKDNGRLPYTDRVSYIDMQGALLSRIGFSDWEAVPTPGHTPDSISLYNEKTQELICGDLILGRHDGTGYLNRFCWDEDLASDCFAILNDVLCVRTIYPGHGEVIRDNVNAFAKVIPLEEKGGK
;
A
#
# COMPACT_ATOMS: atom_id res chain seq x y z
N LEU A 1 -22.05 -5.73 8.25
CA LEU A 1 -21.00 -6.01 7.24
C LEU A 1 -21.59 -6.63 5.95
N GLU A 2 -22.86 -6.98 5.95
CA GLU A 2 -23.54 -7.57 4.78
C GLU A 2 -23.61 -6.63 3.57
N ASP A 3 -23.54 -5.32 3.80
CA ASP A 3 -23.56 -4.30 2.73
C ASP A 3 -22.20 -4.06 2.06
N ILE A 4 -21.13 -4.69 2.56
CA ILE A 4 -19.80 -4.57 1.95
C ILE A 4 -19.79 -5.38 0.65
N ARG A 5 -19.66 -4.67 -0.47
CA ARG A 5 -19.56 -5.28 -1.80
C ARG A 5 -18.12 -5.61 -2.19
N PHE A 6 -17.19 -4.73 -1.81
CA PHE A 6 -15.80 -4.86 -2.19
C PHE A 6 -14.88 -4.59 -1.00
N ILE A 7 -13.80 -5.33 -0.95
CA ILE A 7 -12.64 -5.10 -0.09
C ILE A 7 -11.48 -4.84 -1.05
N PHE A 8 -10.83 -3.69 -0.91
CA PHE A 8 -9.71 -3.32 -1.75
C PHE A 8 -8.40 -3.57 -1.00
N ALA A 9 -7.47 -4.30 -1.62
CA ALA A 9 -6.12 -4.50 -1.11
C ALA A 9 -5.14 -3.65 -1.91
N THR A 10 -4.40 -2.78 -1.24
CA THR A 10 -3.42 -1.90 -1.89
C THR A 10 -2.24 -2.68 -2.45
N HIS A 11 -1.83 -3.77 -1.79
CA HIS A 11 -0.78 -4.68 -2.24
C HIS A 11 -0.80 -5.98 -1.42
N PHE A 12 -0.04 -6.97 -1.87
CA PHE A 12 -0.05 -8.32 -1.32
C PHE A 12 0.99 -8.52 -0.20
N HIS A 13 0.85 -7.74 0.90
CA HIS A 13 1.60 -7.98 2.13
C HIS A 13 0.68 -8.45 3.25
N ILE A 14 1.22 -9.26 4.18
CA ILE A 14 0.41 -9.95 5.20
C ILE A 14 -0.33 -8.99 6.13
N ASP A 15 0.28 -7.90 6.48
CA ASP A 15 -0.30 -6.86 7.33
C ASP A 15 -1.48 -6.12 6.67
N HIS A 16 -1.53 -6.13 5.33
CA HIS A 16 -2.64 -5.57 4.55
C HIS A 16 -3.73 -6.59 4.22
N ILE A 17 -3.38 -7.88 4.05
CA ILE A 17 -4.32 -8.90 3.60
C ILE A 17 -4.67 -9.95 4.66
N GLY A 18 -3.89 -10.05 5.75
CA GLY A 18 -4.02 -11.15 6.72
C GLY A 18 -5.37 -11.20 7.43
N GLY A 19 -6.08 -10.07 7.57
CA GLY A 19 -7.41 -10.00 8.16
C GLY A 19 -8.57 -10.28 7.20
N ILE A 20 -8.35 -10.29 5.89
CA ILE A 20 -9.41 -10.34 4.88
C ILE A 20 -10.26 -11.60 5.00
N GLY A 21 -9.65 -12.76 5.18
CA GLY A 21 -10.40 -14.03 5.33
C GLY A 21 -11.37 -14.00 6.50
N THR A 22 -10.93 -13.44 7.64
CA THR A 22 -11.80 -13.29 8.84
C THR A 22 -12.93 -12.28 8.59
N LEU A 23 -12.64 -11.19 7.87
CA LEU A 23 -13.66 -10.20 7.51
C LEU A 23 -14.70 -10.79 6.55
N LEU A 24 -14.27 -11.53 5.54
CA LEU A 24 -15.14 -12.18 4.56
C LEU A 24 -16.15 -13.17 5.18
N ASN A 25 -15.79 -13.81 6.30
CA ASN A 25 -16.72 -14.68 7.04
C ASN A 25 -17.92 -13.92 7.64
N LYS A 26 -17.81 -12.58 7.73
CA LYS A 26 -18.87 -11.70 8.26
C LYS A 26 -19.57 -10.89 7.17
N CYS A 27 -19.11 -11.00 5.92
CA CYS A 27 -19.66 -10.30 4.77
C CYS A 27 -20.57 -11.21 3.95
N SER A 28 -21.33 -10.61 3.03
CA SER A 28 -22.09 -11.36 2.02
C SER A 28 -21.18 -12.28 1.22
N SER A 29 -21.71 -13.42 0.73
CA SER A 29 -21.02 -14.29 -0.22
C SER A 29 -20.65 -13.59 -1.54
N GLU A 30 -21.36 -12.51 -1.88
CA GLU A 30 -21.13 -11.69 -3.07
C GLU A 30 -19.99 -10.68 -2.90
N THR A 31 -19.49 -10.47 -1.67
CA THR A 31 -18.36 -9.56 -1.45
C THR A 31 -17.12 -10.03 -2.19
N ARG A 32 -16.50 -9.17 -2.98
CA ARG A 32 -15.27 -9.45 -3.74
C ARG A 32 -14.07 -8.76 -3.12
N VAL A 33 -12.90 -9.36 -3.25
CA VAL A 33 -11.61 -8.75 -2.88
C VAL A 33 -10.92 -8.32 -4.16
N LEU A 34 -10.60 -7.03 -4.24
CA LEU A 34 -9.96 -6.43 -5.40
C LEU A 34 -8.46 -6.30 -5.17
N PHE A 35 -7.69 -6.87 -6.06
CA PHE A 35 -6.23 -6.75 -6.14
C PHE A 35 -5.81 -6.21 -7.49
N ASP A 36 -4.62 -5.65 -7.56
CA ASP A 36 -3.94 -5.45 -8.84
C ASP A 36 -3.68 -6.78 -9.55
N LEU A 37 -3.68 -6.75 -10.89
CA LEU A 37 -3.45 -7.96 -11.70
C LEU A 37 -2.07 -8.59 -11.43
N HIS A 38 -1.03 -7.80 -11.07
CA HIS A 38 0.29 -8.32 -10.75
C HIS A 38 0.30 -9.19 -9.47
N ALA A 39 -0.69 -9.04 -8.58
CA ALA A 39 -0.82 -9.91 -7.42
C ALA A 39 -1.27 -11.34 -7.78
N LYS A 40 -1.73 -11.58 -9.02
CA LYS A 40 -2.29 -12.87 -9.43
C LYS A 40 -1.32 -14.03 -9.24
N GLY A 41 -0.06 -13.85 -9.64
CA GLY A 41 0.96 -14.88 -9.51
C GLY A 41 1.20 -15.28 -8.04
N TYR A 42 1.18 -14.29 -7.13
CA TYR A 42 1.30 -14.51 -5.68
C TYR A 42 0.09 -15.26 -5.12
N ILE A 43 -1.11 -14.82 -5.49
CA ILE A 43 -2.39 -15.37 -5.01
C ILE A 43 -2.59 -16.82 -5.47
N GLU A 44 -2.20 -17.13 -6.69
CA GLU A 44 -2.29 -18.47 -7.28
C GLU A 44 -1.11 -19.37 -6.87
N GLY A 45 -0.12 -18.85 -6.13
CA GLY A 45 1.07 -19.58 -5.70
C GLY A 45 2.01 -19.95 -6.83
N GLN A 46 1.97 -19.21 -7.94
CA GLN A 46 2.83 -19.40 -9.11
C GLN A 46 4.12 -18.59 -9.00
N GLU A 47 4.10 -17.50 -8.24
CA GLU A 47 5.21 -16.58 -8.05
C GLU A 47 5.48 -16.35 -6.57
N ASN A 48 6.75 -16.08 -6.25
CA ASN A 48 7.14 -15.61 -4.94
C ASN A 48 6.98 -14.10 -4.85
N LEU A 49 6.77 -13.59 -3.63
CA LEU A 49 6.75 -12.16 -3.38
C LEU A 49 8.07 -11.52 -3.84
N ALA A 50 7.95 -10.34 -4.45
CA ALA A 50 9.10 -9.57 -4.88
C ALA A 50 10.02 -9.26 -3.68
N PRO A 51 11.34 -9.49 -3.81
CA PRO A 51 12.26 -9.23 -2.71
C PRO A 51 12.40 -7.73 -2.47
N MET A 52 12.39 -7.32 -1.22
CA MET A 52 12.68 -5.93 -0.83
C MET A 52 14.17 -5.65 -1.04
N LYS A 53 14.52 -4.87 -2.06
CA LYS A 53 15.94 -4.59 -2.41
C LYS A 53 16.69 -3.82 -1.32
N ASN A 54 15.98 -2.99 -0.57
CA ASN A 54 16.56 -2.04 0.38
C ASN A 54 16.16 -2.30 1.83
N TRP A 55 15.79 -3.54 2.18
CA TRP A 55 15.24 -3.81 3.50
C TRP A 55 16.17 -3.39 4.66
N LEU A 56 17.49 -3.50 4.54
CA LEU A 56 18.43 -3.06 5.57
C LEU A 56 18.49 -1.54 5.69
N SER A 57 18.50 -0.81 4.57
CA SER A 57 18.54 0.66 4.56
C SER A 57 17.19 1.29 4.93
N GLY A 58 16.09 0.60 4.64
CA GLY A 58 14.75 1.01 5.05
C GLY A 58 14.44 0.70 6.53
N LEU A 59 14.94 -0.42 7.04
CA LEU A 59 14.70 -0.85 8.42
C LEU A 59 15.31 0.13 9.44
N VAL A 60 16.52 0.63 9.20
CA VAL A 60 17.22 1.54 10.13
C VAL A 60 16.46 2.84 10.36
N PRO A 61 15.99 3.60 9.35
CA PRO A 61 15.17 4.77 9.55
C PRO A 61 13.86 4.46 10.29
N THR A 62 13.20 3.37 9.92
CA THR A 62 11.93 2.93 10.53
C THR A 62 12.12 2.62 12.02
N ILE A 63 13.17 1.91 12.38
CA ILE A 63 13.53 1.65 13.79
C ILE A 63 13.85 2.96 14.50
N ARG A 64 14.63 3.84 13.88
CA ARG A 64 15.03 5.12 14.49
C ARG A 64 13.84 6.03 14.78
N GLU A 65 12.89 6.13 13.88
CA GLU A 65 11.68 6.94 14.06
C GLU A 65 10.70 6.34 15.08
N ASN A 66 10.67 5.03 15.18
CA ASN A 66 9.83 4.32 16.15
C ASN A 66 10.56 4.01 17.47
N TYR A 67 11.86 4.32 17.61
CA TYR A 67 12.66 3.97 18.79
C TYR A 67 12.08 4.56 20.08
N THR A 68 11.50 5.74 20.03
CA THR A 68 10.83 6.37 21.18
C THR A 68 9.56 5.63 21.62
N ARG A 69 9.00 4.78 20.75
CA ARG A 69 7.84 3.92 21.03
C ARG A 69 8.22 2.53 21.54
N ILE A 70 9.47 2.07 21.29
CA ILE A 70 9.99 0.77 21.73
C ILE A 70 10.02 0.65 23.25
N GLY A 71 9.94 1.78 23.99
CA GLY A 71 9.78 1.77 25.46
C GLY A 71 8.52 1.07 25.97
N ASN A 72 7.57 0.74 25.08
CA ASN A 72 6.38 -0.02 25.42
C ASN A 72 6.23 -1.22 24.47
N LEU A 73 6.97 -2.29 24.77
CA LEU A 73 7.04 -3.54 24.00
C LEU A 73 5.66 -4.20 23.72
N SER A 74 4.62 -3.83 24.51
CA SER A 74 3.25 -4.29 24.29
C SER A 74 2.58 -3.71 23.04
N HIS A 75 3.19 -2.67 22.43
CA HIS A 75 2.74 -2.05 21.17
C HIS A 75 3.78 -2.16 20.05
N ILE A 76 4.76 -3.06 20.16
CA ILE A 76 5.41 -3.54 18.94
C ILE A 76 4.33 -4.40 18.26
N ALA A 77 3.38 -3.71 17.67
CA ALA A 77 2.58 -4.32 16.64
C ALA A 77 3.55 -4.84 15.59
N PHE A 78 3.40 -6.07 15.17
CA PHE A 78 4.06 -6.63 13.99
C PHE A 78 3.92 -5.71 12.76
N GLU A 79 3.03 -4.76 12.80
CA GLU A 79 2.81 -3.64 11.90
C GLU A 79 4.05 -2.77 11.66
N SER A 80 4.94 -2.62 12.64
CA SER A 80 6.19 -1.89 12.43
C SER A 80 7.29 -2.69 11.73
N LEU A 81 7.08 -3.97 11.52
CA LEU A 81 7.86 -4.84 10.63
C LEU A 81 7.20 -4.97 9.25
N ALA A 82 6.25 -4.10 8.95
CA ALA A 82 5.56 -4.01 7.70
C ALA A 82 6.52 -4.10 6.52
N GLY A 83 6.27 -5.04 5.65
CA GLY A 83 7.10 -5.27 4.48
C GLY A 83 8.20 -6.32 4.63
N VAL A 84 8.34 -7.00 5.77
CA VAL A 84 9.10 -8.25 5.78
C VAL A 84 8.22 -9.31 5.12
N PRO A 85 8.59 -9.83 3.94
CA PRO A 85 7.85 -10.91 3.31
C PRO A 85 8.01 -12.17 4.18
N LEU A 86 7.11 -12.31 5.14
CA LEU A 86 6.98 -13.58 5.84
C LEU A 86 6.40 -14.57 4.83
N PRO A 87 6.91 -15.81 4.76
CA PRO A 87 6.30 -16.85 3.95
C PRO A 87 4.90 -17.14 4.53
N VAL A 88 3.91 -16.44 3.98
CA VAL A 88 2.57 -16.31 4.55
C VAL A 88 1.79 -17.61 4.48
N PHE A 89 2.14 -18.50 3.55
CA PHE A 89 1.38 -19.71 3.32
C PHE A 89 2.31 -20.91 3.09
N LYS A 90 2.49 -21.73 4.12
CA LYS A 90 3.16 -23.02 3.96
C LYS A 90 2.29 -24.07 3.25
N ASP A 91 0.98 -23.88 3.22
CA ASP A 91 0.04 -24.79 2.61
C ASP A 91 -0.27 -24.38 1.17
N ASN A 92 0.60 -24.79 0.26
CA ASN A 92 0.44 -24.64 -1.20
C ASN A 92 0.19 -23.21 -1.75
N GLY A 93 0.48 -22.17 -0.97
CA GLY A 93 0.52 -20.78 -1.44
C GLY A 93 -0.80 -20.14 -1.84
N ARG A 94 -1.94 -20.79 -1.65
CA ARG A 94 -3.23 -20.25 -2.07
C ARG A 94 -3.94 -19.54 -0.92
N LEU A 95 -4.50 -18.36 -1.21
CA LEU A 95 -5.43 -17.70 -0.29
C LEU A 95 -6.68 -18.57 -0.09
N PRO A 96 -7.23 -18.63 1.13
CA PRO A 96 -8.44 -19.43 1.42
C PRO A 96 -9.72 -18.88 0.76
N TYR A 97 -9.65 -17.72 0.08
CA TYR A 97 -10.78 -17.03 -0.54
C TYR A 97 -10.51 -16.65 -2.01
N THR A 98 -9.72 -17.46 -2.73
CA THR A 98 -9.38 -17.20 -4.15
C THR A 98 -10.59 -17.11 -5.07
N ASP A 99 -11.67 -17.80 -4.75
CA ASP A 99 -12.95 -17.76 -5.46
C ASP A 99 -13.67 -16.40 -5.34
N ARG A 100 -13.27 -15.58 -4.38
CA ARG A 100 -13.81 -14.25 -4.11
C ARG A 100 -12.90 -13.12 -4.59
N VAL A 101 -11.75 -13.44 -5.19
CA VAL A 101 -10.80 -12.47 -5.72
C VAL A 101 -11.22 -11.99 -7.09
N SER A 102 -11.05 -10.71 -7.34
CA SER A 102 -11.14 -10.08 -8.65
C SER A 102 -9.91 -9.20 -8.87
N TYR A 103 -9.45 -9.12 -10.10
CA TYR A 103 -8.25 -8.35 -10.44
C TYR A 103 -8.61 -7.07 -11.17
N ILE A 104 -7.90 -6.00 -10.83
CA ILE A 104 -7.93 -4.72 -11.54
C ILE A 104 -6.80 -4.76 -12.55
N ASP A 105 -7.15 -4.73 -13.85
CA ASP A 105 -6.20 -4.61 -14.93
C ASP A 105 -6.13 -3.15 -15.37
N MET A 106 -5.03 -2.49 -15.07
CA MET A 106 -4.83 -1.08 -15.39
C MET A 106 -4.52 -0.85 -16.87
N GLN A 107 -4.09 -1.87 -17.64
CA GLN A 107 -3.74 -1.78 -19.06
C GLN A 107 -2.89 -0.54 -19.43
N GLY A 108 -2.03 -0.10 -18.52
CA GLY A 108 -1.22 1.11 -18.69
C GLY A 108 -1.97 2.43 -18.49
N ALA A 109 -3.22 2.41 -18.05
CA ALA A 109 -3.95 3.62 -17.68
C ALA A 109 -3.44 4.15 -16.33
N LEU A 110 -3.31 5.47 -16.20
CA LEU A 110 -2.96 6.10 -14.92
C LEU A 110 -4.11 5.96 -13.90
N LEU A 111 -5.36 6.05 -14.36
CA LEU A 111 -6.55 5.95 -13.53
C LEU A 111 -7.50 4.91 -14.13
N SER A 112 -8.06 4.05 -13.30
CA SER A 112 -9.02 3.04 -13.70
C SER A 112 -10.22 3.00 -12.77
N ARG A 113 -11.42 3.03 -13.35
CA ARG A 113 -12.67 2.96 -12.60
C ARG A 113 -12.86 1.57 -12.01
N ILE A 114 -13.15 1.50 -10.72
CA ILE A 114 -13.34 0.25 -9.97
C ILE A 114 -14.80 -0.04 -9.61
N GLY A 115 -15.73 0.66 -10.26
CA GLY A 115 -17.18 0.47 -10.01
C GLY A 115 -17.74 1.28 -8.83
N PHE A 116 -16.93 2.10 -8.17
CA PHE A 116 -17.39 3.13 -7.25
C PHE A 116 -17.42 4.47 -7.97
N SER A 117 -18.54 5.19 -7.86
CA SER A 117 -18.60 6.56 -8.33
C SER A 117 -17.58 7.37 -7.53
N ASP A 118 -16.68 8.06 -8.16
CA ASP A 118 -15.75 9.01 -7.57
C ASP A 118 -14.41 8.43 -7.08
N TRP A 119 -14.22 7.11 -7.04
CA TRP A 119 -12.94 6.46 -6.73
C TRP A 119 -12.37 5.77 -7.96
N GLU A 120 -11.10 5.98 -8.18
CA GLU A 120 -10.33 5.37 -9.27
C GLU A 120 -9.08 4.69 -8.70
N ALA A 121 -8.76 3.53 -9.25
CA ALA A 121 -7.50 2.87 -8.94
C ALA A 121 -6.36 3.55 -9.70
N VAL A 122 -5.23 3.70 -9.04
CA VAL A 122 -4.00 4.31 -9.57
C VAL A 122 -2.85 3.35 -9.35
N PRO A 123 -2.10 2.93 -10.40
CA PRO A 123 -0.92 2.10 -10.19
C PRO A 123 0.14 2.91 -9.44
N THR A 124 0.62 2.35 -8.35
CA THR A 124 1.65 2.97 -7.51
C THR A 124 2.77 1.98 -7.19
N PRO A 125 3.37 1.32 -8.23
CA PRO A 125 4.43 0.36 -8.00
C PRO A 125 5.67 1.05 -7.42
N GLY A 126 6.47 0.26 -6.71
CA GLY A 126 7.70 0.71 -6.07
C GLY A 126 7.88 0.06 -4.71
N HIS A 127 6.95 0.22 -3.78
CA HIS A 127 6.95 -0.57 -2.56
C HIS A 127 6.83 -2.05 -2.91
N THR A 128 5.84 -2.43 -3.68
CA THR A 128 5.74 -3.74 -4.36
C THR A 128 5.37 -3.55 -5.83
N PRO A 129 5.58 -4.57 -6.69
CA PRO A 129 5.15 -4.51 -8.09
C PRO A 129 3.64 -4.37 -8.27
N ASP A 130 2.85 -4.93 -7.35
CA ASP A 130 1.39 -4.97 -7.34
C ASP A 130 0.76 -3.83 -6.53
N SER A 131 1.55 -2.83 -6.12
CA SER A 131 1.03 -1.70 -5.36
C SER A 131 0.10 -0.84 -6.21
N ILE A 132 -1.11 -0.61 -5.68
CA ILE A 132 -2.09 0.32 -6.22
C ILE A 132 -2.68 1.20 -5.13
N SER A 133 -3.02 2.43 -5.50
CA SER A 133 -3.70 3.40 -4.65
C SER A 133 -5.13 3.61 -5.10
N LEU A 134 -5.95 4.23 -4.25
CA LEU A 134 -7.26 4.74 -4.61
C LEU A 134 -7.27 6.27 -4.53
N TYR A 135 -7.72 6.91 -5.59
CA TYR A 135 -7.86 8.35 -5.68
C TYR A 135 -9.32 8.77 -5.84
N ASN A 136 -9.73 9.79 -5.12
CA ASN A 136 -11.03 10.45 -5.26
C ASN A 136 -10.82 11.91 -5.68
N GLU A 137 -11.16 12.22 -6.93
CA GLU A 137 -10.99 13.57 -7.48
C GLU A 137 -11.89 14.60 -6.78
N LYS A 138 -13.12 14.23 -6.41
CA LYS A 138 -14.08 15.17 -5.82
C LYS A 138 -13.68 15.61 -4.42
N THR A 139 -13.20 14.67 -3.60
CA THR A 139 -12.77 14.95 -2.22
C THR A 139 -11.28 15.23 -2.13
N GLN A 140 -10.53 15.00 -3.22
CA GLN A 140 -9.08 15.16 -3.31
C GLN A 140 -8.34 14.29 -2.27
N GLU A 141 -8.80 13.05 -2.15
CA GLU A 141 -8.29 12.07 -1.21
C GLU A 141 -7.52 10.95 -1.93
N LEU A 142 -6.42 10.52 -1.34
CA LEU A 142 -5.59 9.43 -1.82
C LEU A 142 -5.39 8.39 -0.71
N ILE A 143 -5.78 7.14 -0.93
CA ILE A 143 -5.41 6.00 -0.11
C ILE A 143 -4.21 5.34 -0.80
N CYS A 144 -3.01 5.51 -0.26
CA CYS A 144 -1.77 5.21 -1.00
C CYS A 144 -1.08 3.89 -0.57
N GLY A 145 -1.69 3.10 0.32
CA GLY A 145 -0.98 1.95 0.87
C GLY A 145 0.38 2.35 1.42
N ASP A 146 1.41 1.61 1.08
CA ASP A 146 2.76 1.79 1.59
C ASP A 146 3.70 2.57 0.67
N LEU A 147 3.17 3.27 -0.33
CA LEU A 147 3.98 4.22 -1.11
C LEU A 147 4.51 5.35 -0.21
N ILE A 148 3.65 5.88 0.65
CA ILE A 148 3.96 6.96 1.59
C ILE A 148 3.64 6.48 3.00
N LEU A 149 4.52 6.78 3.95
CA LEU A 149 4.33 6.50 5.37
C LEU A 149 4.11 7.81 6.13
N GLY A 150 3.09 7.82 7.00
CA GLY A 150 2.73 8.99 7.78
C GLY A 150 3.56 9.15 9.05
N ARG A 151 3.76 10.40 9.48
CA ARG A 151 4.44 10.78 10.72
C ARG A 151 3.45 11.41 11.69
N HIS A 152 3.82 11.43 12.99
CA HIS A 152 2.99 12.04 14.05
C HIS A 152 2.82 13.56 13.95
N ASP A 153 3.73 14.22 13.24
CA ASP A 153 3.68 15.66 13.05
C ASP A 153 2.79 16.09 11.88
N GLY A 154 2.05 15.16 11.28
CA GLY A 154 1.19 15.41 10.14
C GLY A 154 1.94 15.53 8.81
N THR A 155 3.22 15.20 8.78
CA THR A 155 4.03 15.03 7.57
C THR A 155 4.11 13.55 7.19
N GLY A 156 4.80 13.24 6.09
CA GLY A 156 5.09 11.88 5.67
C GLY A 156 6.43 11.78 4.98
N TYR A 157 6.76 10.59 4.56
CA TYR A 157 7.94 10.33 3.75
C TYR A 157 7.66 9.20 2.76
N LEU A 158 8.34 9.26 1.62
CA LEU A 158 8.29 8.19 0.63
C LEU A 158 8.96 6.94 1.20
N ASN A 159 8.30 5.80 1.09
CA ASN A 159 8.75 4.58 1.74
C ASN A 159 10.04 4.04 1.10
N ARG A 160 11.14 4.00 1.87
CA ARG A 160 12.41 3.40 1.45
C ARG A 160 12.40 1.89 1.50
N PHE A 161 11.49 1.32 2.28
CA PHE A 161 11.33 -0.11 2.39
C PHE A 161 10.52 -0.61 1.20
N CYS A 162 11.19 -0.83 0.08
CA CYS A 162 10.54 -1.06 -1.20
C CYS A 162 11.31 -2.03 -2.10
N TRP A 163 10.59 -2.58 -3.05
CA TRP A 163 11.14 -3.42 -4.11
C TRP A 163 11.99 -2.60 -5.08
N ASP A 164 11.57 -1.38 -5.42
CA ASP A 164 12.26 -0.49 -6.35
C ASP A 164 12.11 0.99 -5.94
N GLU A 165 13.20 1.60 -5.44
CA GLU A 165 13.22 2.99 -4.97
C GLU A 165 13.05 3.99 -6.13
N ASP A 166 13.66 3.70 -7.28
CA ASP A 166 13.63 4.61 -8.42
C ASP A 166 12.19 4.66 -8.96
N LEU A 167 11.56 3.50 -9.10
CA LEU A 167 10.17 3.41 -9.53
C LEU A 167 9.20 4.06 -8.53
N ALA A 168 9.44 3.91 -7.21
CA ALA A 168 8.65 4.58 -6.19
C ALA A 168 8.77 6.10 -6.28
N SER A 169 9.99 6.61 -6.54
CA SER A 169 10.26 8.04 -6.70
C SER A 169 9.60 8.61 -7.95
N ASP A 170 9.72 7.90 -9.08
CA ASP A 170 9.08 8.29 -10.34
C ASP A 170 7.56 8.31 -10.20
N CYS A 171 7.00 7.27 -9.59
CA CYS A 171 5.58 7.18 -9.32
C CYS A 171 5.10 8.36 -8.46
N PHE A 172 5.79 8.65 -7.36
CA PHE A 172 5.47 9.78 -6.50
C PHE A 172 5.53 11.11 -7.25
N ALA A 173 6.56 11.33 -8.08
CA ALA A 173 6.69 12.55 -8.87
C ALA A 173 5.52 12.72 -9.85
N ILE A 174 5.14 11.66 -10.55
CA ILE A 174 3.99 11.66 -11.48
C ILE A 174 2.69 11.99 -10.71
N LEU A 175 2.44 11.34 -9.58
CA LEU A 175 1.23 11.59 -8.80
C LEU A 175 1.15 13.03 -8.30
N ASN A 176 2.27 13.59 -7.83
CA ASN A 176 2.33 14.97 -7.36
C ASN A 176 2.13 15.99 -8.48
N ASP A 177 2.50 15.65 -9.73
CA ASP A 177 2.31 16.52 -10.90
C ASP A 177 0.88 16.47 -11.43
N VAL A 178 0.25 15.29 -11.44
CA VAL A 178 -1.03 15.11 -12.13
C VAL A 178 -2.26 15.09 -11.22
N LEU A 179 -2.10 14.82 -9.91
CA LEU A 179 -3.23 14.72 -8.97
C LEU A 179 -3.31 15.91 -8.02
N CYS A 180 -4.52 16.39 -7.80
CA CYS A 180 -4.81 17.34 -6.73
C CYS A 180 -5.18 16.58 -5.46
N VAL A 181 -4.26 16.46 -4.49
CA VAL A 181 -4.49 15.70 -3.25
C VAL A 181 -4.39 16.62 -2.05
N ARG A 182 -5.45 16.64 -1.22
CA ARG A 182 -5.49 17.37 0.07
C ARG A 182 -5.37 16.44 1.27
N THR A 183 -5.74 15.18 1.11
CA THR A 183 -5.64 14.19 2.18
C THR A 183 -5.02 12.92 1.64
N ILE A 184 -3.94 12.46 2.30
CA ILE A 184 -3.32 11.18 2.03
C ILE A 184 -3.58 10.27 3.22
N TYR A 185 -4.11 9.08 2.94
CA TYR A 185 -4.30 7.98 3.89
C TYR A 185 -3.23 6.93 3.63
N PRO A 186 -2.12 6.94 4.38
CA PRO A 186 -1.08 5.93 4.25
C PRO A 186 -1.50 4.60 4.88
N GLY A 187 -0.89 3.49 4.48
CA GLY A 187 -1.09 2.20 5.12
C GLY A 187 -0.60 2.19 6.56
N HIS A 188 0.49 2.92 6.84
CA HIS A 188 1.06 3.06 8.17
C HIS A 188 1.29 4.51 8.54
N GLY A 189 1.13 4.80 9.85
CA GLY A 189 1.32 6.13 10.42
C GLY A 189 0.05 6.97 10.39
N GLU A 190 0.21 8.29 10.49
CA GLU A 190 -0.92 9.22 10.58
C GLU A 190 -1.30 9.80 9.23
N VAL A 191 -2.55 10.22 9.12
CA VAL A 191 -3.10 10.85 7.92
C VAL A 191 -2.43 12.20 7.67
N ILE A 192 -2.01 12.45 6.44
CA ILE A 192 -1.36 13.69 6.01
C ILE A 192 -2.42 14.60 5.39
N ARG A 193 -2.54 15.83 5.86
CA ARG A 193 -3.52 16.80 5.36
C ARG A 193 -2.86 18.13 5.05
N ASP A 194 -3.30 18.72 3.94
CA ASP A 194 -2.95 20.08 3.56
C ASP A 194 -4.12 20.73 2.80
N ASN A 195 -4.27 22.04 2.93
CA ASN A 195 -5.36 22.76 2.29
C ASN A 195 -5.16 22.97 0.78
N VAL A 196 -3.93 22.77 0.29
CA VAL A 196 -3.56 23.00 -1.12
C VAL A 196 -3.02 21.73 -1.75
N ASN A 197 -1.95 21.17 -1.18
CA ASN A 197 -1.28 19.98 -1.71
C ASN A 197 -0.62 19.16 -0.59
N ALA A 198 -1.21 18.01 -0.26
CA ALA A 198 -0.68 17.14 0.80
C ALA A 198 0.67 16.50 0.42
N PHE A 199 1.00 16.35 -0.87
CA PHE A 199 2.30 15.86 -1.28
C PHE A 199 3.45 16.80 -0.88
N ALA A 200 3.19 18.10 -0.73
CA ALA A 200 4.19 19.07 -0.25
C ALA A 200 4.68 18.77 1.20
N LYS A 201 3.94 17.97 1.95
CA LYS A 201 4.32 17.50 3.29
C LYS A 201 5.03 16.15 3.29
N VAL A 202 5.25 15.56 2.13
CA VAL A 202 5.93 14.27 2.00
C VAL A 202 7.39 14.49 1.67
N ILE A 203 8.28 13.93 2.49
CA ILE A 203 9.72 13.98 2.25
C ILE A 203 10.05 12.93 1.18
N PRO A 204 10.58 13.32 0.01
CA PRO A 204 10.97 12.38 -1.02
C PRO A 204 12.20 11.58 -0.61
N LEU A 205 12.53 10.54 -1.38
CA LEU A 205 13.82 9.87 -1.25
C LEU A 205 14.94 10.84 -1.67
N GLU A 206 16.03 10.86 -0.90
CA GLU A 206 17.22 11.62 -1.29
C GLU A 206 17.77 11.00 -2.58
N GLU A 207 18.05 11.82 -3.57
CA GLU A 207 18.78 11.38 -4.77
C GLU A 207 20.10 10.75 -4.30
N LYS A 208 20.37 9.53 -4.73
CA LYS A 208 21.68 8.91 -4.52
C LYS A 208 22.68 9.75 -5.29
N GLY A 209 23.34 10.68 -4.58
CA GLY A 209 24.35 11.54 -5.18
C GLY A 209 25.28 10.70 -6.05
N GLY A 210 25.27 10.98 -7.35
CA GLY A 210 26.12 10.31 -8.29
C GLY A 210 27.59 10.45 -7.86
N LYS A 211 28.21 9.30 -7.57
CA LYS A 211 29.66 9.19 -7.44
C LYS A 211 30.26 8.88 -8.79
#